data_d6ccec72689b9847fb5812a2dce25cac
#
_entry.id   d6ccec72689b9847fb5812a2dce25cac
#
_cell.length_a   1.000
_cell.length_b   1.000
_cell.length_c   1.000
_cell.angle_alpha   90.00
_cell.angle_beta   90.00
_cell.angle_gamma   90.00
#
_symmetry.space_group_name_H-M   'P 1'
#
loop_
_entity.id
_entity.type
_entity.pdbx_description
1 polymer ?
#
loop_
_entity_poly.entity_id
_entity_poly.type
_entity_poly.pdbx_seq_one_letter_code
_entity_poly.pdbx_strand_id
1 'polypeptide(L)'
;METILLTEDDSALRAQLRFALEERFRIVEAGNVREATDLLNEGDVSLAILDLGLPPHENTPDEGLRLLRHILDNFGIKVIILTGQKTKTAAQEAIKSGAFDYILKPVSMEKIIFSIDRAILFRDTEKQIEKQGHTKITLGIEIGKGLQPAREEAEKNVVLKVLRDTNFNVYKSAKLLGVKRESLYYFIKKFGFKREETGDD
;
A
#
# COMPACT_ATOMS: atom_id res chain seq x y z
N MET A 1 15.52 -10.95 7.70
CA MET A 1 15.99 -9.63 7.20
C MET A 1 14.87 -9.05 6.36
N GLU A 2 14.47 -7.80 6.58
CA GLU A 2 13.38 -7.18 5.82
C GLU A 2 13.82 -6.87 4.40
N THR A 3 12.97 -7.16 3.42
CA THR A 3 13.20 -6.85 2.00
C THR A 3 12.54 -5.54 1.65
N ILE A 4 13.31 -4.57 1.18
CA ILE A 4 12.85 -3.23 0.81
C ILE A 4 12.98 -3.05 -0.69
N LEU A 5 11.87 -2.71 -1.34
CA LEU A 5 11.88 -2.25 -2.72
C LEU A 5 12.32 -0.78 -2.76
N LEU A 6 13.39 -0.51 -3.48
CA LEU A 6 13.89 0.85 -3.73
C LEU A 6 13.63 1.20 -5.19
N THR A 7 12.69 2.12 -5.44
CA THR A 7 12.35 2.58 -6.78
C THR A 7 12.83 4.01 -6.98
N GLU A 8 13.83 4.18 -7.84
CA GLU A 8 14.54 5.43 -8.12
C GLU A 8 15.10 5.37 -9.54
N ASP A 9 14.84 6.35 -10.37
CA ASP A 9 15.31 6.39 -11.77
C ASP A 9 16.81 6.76 -11.86
N ASP A 10 17.29 7.67 -11.01
CA ASP A 10 18.73 8.00 -10.94
C ASP A 10 19.53 6.81 -10.42
N SER A 11 20.25 6.15 -11.32
CA SER A 11 21.07 4.96 -11.01
C SER A 11 22.18 5.22 -10.00
N ALA A 12 22.75 6.43 -9.98
CA ALA A 12 23.82 6.79 -9.04
C ALA A 12 23.25 6.96 -7.62
N LEU A 13 22.14 7.67 -7.50
CA LEU A 13 21.44 7.84 -6.22
C LEU A 13 20.89 6.49 -5.71
N ARG A 14 20.31 5.68 -6.59
CA ARG A 14 19.81 4.34 -6.26
C ARG A 14 20.93 3.45 -5.70
N ALA A 15 22.10 3.41 -6.37
CA ALA A 15 23.24 2.65 -5.90
C ALA A 15 23.77 3.17 -4.55
N GLN A 16 23.81 4.49 -4.34
CA GLN A 16 24.23 5.10 -3.08
C GLN A 16 23.29 4.72 -1.93
N LEU A 17 21.96 4.79 -2.16
CA LEU A 17 20.96 4.42 -1.17
C LEU A 17 21.01 2.92 -0.85
N ARG A 18 21.16 2.07 -1.88
CA ARG A 18 21.34 0.63 -1.69
C ARG A 18 22.55 0.35 -0.80
N PHE A 19 23.72 0.85 -1.15
CA PHE A 19 24.94 0.63 -0.39
C PHE A 19 24.80 1.02 1.09
N ALA A 20 24.12 2.13 1.36
CA ALA A 20 23.93 2.60 2.72
C ALA A 20 22.87 1.82 3.52
N LEU A 21 21.96 1.12 2.85
CA LEU A 21 20.87 0.37 3.48
C LEU A 21 21.13 -1.15 3.55
N GLU A 22 21.99 -1.69 2.66
CA GLU A 22 22.21 -3.15 2.53
C GLU A 22 22.86 -3.80 3.75
N GLU A 23 23.48 -3.02 4.63
CA GLU A 23 24.02 -3.52 5.90
C GLU A 23 22.88 -4.02 6.84
N ARG A 24 21.68 -3.41 6.76
CA ARG A 24 20.55 -3.69 7.64
C ARG A 24 19.38 -4.39 6.96
N PHE A 25 19.22 -4.20 5.65
CA PHE A 25 18.05 -4.63 4.89
C PHE A 25 18.46 -5.34 3.60
N ARG A 26 17.63 -6.25 3.12
CA ARG A 26 17.75 -6.75 1.75
C ARG A 26 17.13 -5.73 0.81
N ILE A 27 17.90 -5.19 -0.12
CA ILE A 27 17.41 -4.19 -1.08
C ILE A 27 17.19 -4.85 -2.43
N VAL A 28 15.99 -4.67 -2.99
CA VAL A 28 15.66 -4.97 -4.38
C VAL A 28 15.41 -3.65 -5.11
N GLU A 29 16.01 -3.47 -6.28
CA GLU A 29 16.11 -2.19 -6.97
C GLU A 29 15.25 -2.17 -8.22
N ALA A 30 14.56 -1.06 -8.45
CA ALA A 30 13.82 -0.77 -9.66
C ALA A 30 14.13 0.64 -10.17
N GLY A 31 14.31 0.80 -11.47
CA GLY A 31 14.52 2.10 -12.11
C GLY A 31 13.23 2.70 -12.70
N ASN A 32 12.14 1.96 -12.71
CA ASN A 32 10.86 2.37 -13.29
C ASN A 32 9.69 1.57 -12.73
N VAL A 33 8.47 1.97 -13.09
CA VAL A 33 7.21 1.37 -12.62
C VAL A 33 7.10 -0.11 -12.98
N ARG A 34 7.55 -0.52 -14.17
CA ARG A 34 7.46 -1.91 -14.62
C ARG A 34 8.34 -2.82 -13.77
N GLU A 35 9.62 -2.49 -13.64
CA GLU A 35 10.55 -3.25 -12.80
C GLU A 35 10.05 -3.37 -11.35
N ALA A 36 9.54 -2.25 -10.79
CA ALA A 36 8.97 -2.25 -9.45
C ALA A 36 7.77 -3.21 -9.34
N THR A 37 6.89 -3.22 -10.34
CA THR A 37 5.72 -4.10 -10.36
C THR A 37 6.12 -5.58 -10.48
N ASP A 38 7.11 -5.89 -11.34
CA ASP A 38 7.61 -7.25 -11.50
C ASP A 38 8.19 -7.79 -10.18
N LEU A 39 9.03 -6.98 -9.48
CA LEU A 39 9.59 -7.34 -8.17
C LEU A 39 8.53 -7.50 -7.07
N LEU A 40 7.48 -6.69 -7.09
CA LEU A 40 6.37 -6.83 -6.15
C LEU A 40 5.60 -8.14 -6.35
N ASN A 41 5.42 -8.57 -7.60
CA ASN A 41 4.74 -9.82 -7.94
C ASN A 41 5.56 -11.07 -7.57
N GLU A 42 6.90 -10.97 -7.47
CA GLU A 42 7.76 -12.03 -6.94
C GLU A 42 7.54 -12.31 -5.44
N GLY A 43 6.92 -11.39 -4.70
CA GLY A 43 6.24 -11.68 -3.44
C GLY A 43 7.05 -11.56 -2.15
N ASP A 44 8.28 -11.05 -2.15
CA ASP A 44 9.14 -11.01 -0.95
C ASP A 44 9.37 -9.58 -0.39
N VAL A 45 8.61 -8.58 -0.88
CA VAL A 45 8.77 -7.18 -0.47
C VAL A 45 7.94 -6.87 0.77
N SER A 46 8.58 -6.32 1.80
CA SER A 46 7.94 -5.97 3.07
C SER A 46 7.70 -4.47 3.26
N LEU A 47 8.40 -3.63 2.51
CA LEU A 47 8.30 -2.17 2.52
C LEU A 47 8.80 -1.61 1.19
N ALA A 48 8.28 -0.47 0.75
CA ALA A 48 8.78 0.23 -0.44
C ALA A 48 9.25 1.65 -0.12
N ILE A 49 10.36 2.04 -0.73
CA ILE A 49 10.83 3.42 -0.87
C ILE A 49 10.65 3.81 -2.33
N LEU A 50 9.94 4.88 -2.59
CA LEU A 50 9.47 5.23 -3.91
C LEU A 50 9.74 6.70 -4.24
N ASP A 51 10.47 6.97 -5.34
CA ASP A 51 10.45 8.30 -5.95
C ASP A 51 9.13 8.51 -6.73
N LEU A 52 8.64 9.73 -6.74
CA LEU A 52 7.48 10.12 -7.54
C LEU A 52 7.85 10.45 -8.98
N GLY A 53 9.07 10.97 -9.22
CA GLY A 53 9.56 11.34 -10.54
C GLY A 53 10.09 10.15 -11.32
N LEU A 54 9.21 9.27 -11.80
CA LEU A 54 9.60 8.06 -12.55
C LEU A 54 9.36 8.22 -14.06
N PRO A 55 10.17 7.53 -14.91
CA PRO A 55 9.93 7.49 -16.34
C PRO A 55 8.53 6.95 -16.68
N PRO A 56 7.91 7.39 -17.79
CA PRO A 56 8.43 8.33 -18.79
C PRO A 56 8.26 9.80 -18.46
N HIS A 57 7.62 10.18 -17.35
CA HIS A 57 7.30 11.57 -17.00
C HIS A 57 7.97 12.01 -15.69
N GLU A 58 9.29 12.00 -15.67
CA GLU A 58 10.12 12.25 -14.47
C GLU A 58 9.86 13.62 -13.78
N ASN A 59 9.37 14.60 -14.54
CA ASN A 59 9.07 15.95 -14.03
C ASN A 59 7.68 16.05 -13.36
N THR A 60 6.88 15.00 -13.39
CA THR A 60 5.55 14.96 -12.76
C THR A 60 5.47 13.83 -11.73
N PRO A 61 4.61 13.93 -10.71
CA PRO A 61 4.46 12.87 -9.72
C PRO A 61 3.53 11.73 -10.17
N ASP A 62 2.98 11.79 -11.37
CA ASP A 62 1.84 10.97 -11.80
C ASP A 62 2.17 9.47 -11.79
N GLU A 63 3.33 9.08 -12.34
CA GLU A 63 3.76 7.69 -12.43
C GLU A 63 4.02 7.10 -11.02
N GLY A 64 4.72 7.86 -10.18
CA GLY A 64 4.97 7.44 -8.81
C GLY A 64 3.70 7.36 -7.95
N LEU A 65 2.76 8.30 -8.12
CA LEU A 65 1.46 8.27 -7.43
C LEU A 65 0.60 7.09 -7.92
N ARG A 66 0.68 6.74 -9.21
CA ARG A 66 0.02 5.56 -9.76
C ARG A 66 0.59 4.27 -9.16
N LEU A 67 1.92 4.16 -9.09
CA LEU A 67 2.59 3.03 -8.47
C LEU A 67 2.28 2.93 -6.97
N LEU A 68 2.27 4.06 -6.25
CA LEU A 68 1.87 4.12 -4.84
C LEU A 68 0.49 3.50 -4.62
N ARG A 69 -0.52 3.94 -5.40
CA ARG A 69 -1.89 3.39 -5.30
C ARG A 69 -1.90 1.90 -5.60
N HIS A 70 -1.22 1.48 -6.66
CA HIS A 70 -1.11 0.07 -7.02
C HIS A 70 -0.52 -0.78 -5.88
N ILE A 71 0.55 -0.31 -5.24
CA ILE A 71 1.18 -0.99 -4.09
C ILE A 71 0.20 -1.11 -2.92
N LEU A 72 -0.47 -0.03 -2.57
CA LEU A 72 -1.37 -0.01 -1.42
C LEU A 72 -2.61 -0.89 -1.64
N ASP A 73 -3.16 -0.89 -2.85
CA ASP A 73 -4.37 -1.64 -3.19
C ASP A 73 -4.14 -3.15 -3.27
N ASN A 74 -2.96 -3.57 -3.77
CA ASN A 74 -2.71 -4.98 -4.09
C ASN A 74 -1.80 -5.69 -3.08
N PHE A 75 -0.85 -4.98 -2.47
CA PHE A 75 0.18 -5.61 -1.62
C PHE A 75 0.06 -5.24 -0.13
N GLY A 76 -0.61 -4.13 0.19
CA GLY A 76 -0.83 -3.72 1.58
C GLY A 76 0.45 -3.41 2.38
N ILE A 77 1.58 -3.18 1.72
CA ILE A 77 2.85 -2.85 2.35
C ILE A 77 2.96 -1.35 2.61
N LYS A 78 3.81 -0.95 3.57
CA LYS A 78 4.06 0.48 3.84
C LYS A 78 4.93 1.07 2.74
N VAL A 79 4.60 2.29 2.32
CA VAL A 79 5.35 3.02 1.28
C VAL A 79 5.87 4.32 1.85
N ILE A 80 7.18 4.55 1.74
CA ILE A 80 7.86 5.80 2.07
C ILE A 80 8.18 6.50 0.76
N ILE A 81 7.70 7.73 0.60
CA ILE A 81 8.03 8.55 -0.56
C ILE A 81 9.34 9.29 -0.30
N LEU A 82 10.31 9.13 -1.19
CA LEU A 82 11.58 9.85 -1.18
C LEU A 82 11.77 10.54 -2.51
N THR A 83 11.53 11.85 -2.61
CA THR A 83 11.47 12.54 -3.89
C THR A 83 12.01 13.96 -3.85
N GLY A 84 12.50 14.43 -5.00
CA GLY A 84 12.88 15.83 -5.23
C GLY A 84 11.70 16.75 -5.56
N GLN A 85 10.51 16.22 -5.78
CA GLN A 85 9.31 16.99 -6.08
C GLN A 85 8.90 17.87 -4.89
N LYS A 86 9.15 19.18 -5.01
CA LYS A 86 8.95 20.15 -3.92
C LYS A 86 7.52 20.71 -3.86
N THR A 87 6.61 20.22 -4.66
CA THR A 87 5.24 20.72 -4.67
C THR A 87 4.47 20.25 -3.45
N LYS A 88 3.92 21.18 -2.71
CA LYS A 88 3.06 20.89 -1.54
C LYS A 88 1.87 20.00 -1.93
N THR A 89 1.39 20.12 -3.16
CA THR A 89 0.32 19.30 -3.71
C THR A 89 0.70 17.83 -3.86
N ALA A 90 1.90 17.51 -4.38
CA ALA A 90 2.36 16.13 -4.52
C ALA A 90 2.52 15.43 -3.15
N ALA A 91 3.07 16.14 -2.16
CA ALA A 91 3.16 15.63 -0.80
C ALA A 91 1.78 15.35 -0.18
N GLN A 92 0.85 16.30 -0.33
CA GLN A 92 -0.52 16.14 0.17
C GLN A 92 -1.24 14.98 -0.52
N GLU A 93 -1.05 14.82 -1.82
CA GLU A 93 -1.67 13.75 -2.59
C GLU A 93 -1.11 12.38 -2.19
N ALA A 94 0.21 12.25 -2.03
CA ALA A 94 0.85 11.02 -1.58
C ALA A 94 0.33 10.59 -0.19
N ILE A 95 0.27 11.51 0.77
CA ILE A 95 -0.26 11.22 2.12
C ILE A 95 -1.75 10.89 2.07
N LYS A 96 -2.56 11.63 1.29
CA LYS A 96 -3.99 11.32 1.11
C LYS A 96 -4.21 9.94 0.47
N SER A 97 -3.31 9.54 -0.43
CA SER A 97 -3.34 8.21 -1.06
C SER A 97 -2.89 7.09 -0.11
N GLY A 98 -2.36 7.40 1.10
CA GLY A 98 -2.00 6.42 2.10
C GLY A 98 -0.50 6.13 2.21
N ALA A 99 0.37 6.96 1.63
CA ALA A 99 1.81 6.87 1.89
C ALA A 99 2.09 6.95 3.40
N PHE A 100 2.99 6.10 3.90
CA PHE A 100 3.35 6.06 5.32
C PHE A 100 4.14 7.29 5.74
N ASP A 101 5.05 7.74 4.87
CA ASP A 101 5.87 8.92 5.10
C ASP A 101 6.24 9.59 3.77
N TYR A 102 6.62 10.88 3.85
CA TYR A 102 7.02 11.68 2.70
C TYR A 102 8.28 12.47 3.04
N ILE A 103 9.39 12.16 2.38
CA ILE A 103 10.71 12.71 2.65
C ILE A 103 11.22 13.43 1.41
N LEU A 104 11.60 14.69 1.55
CA LEU A 104 12.18 15.48 0.47
C LEU A 104 13.69 15.26 0.35
N LYS A 105 14.18 15.08 -0.87
CA LYS A 105 15.60 15.10 -1.22
C LYS A 105 16.14 16.55 -1.15
N PRO A 106 17.39 16.80 -0.71
CA PRO A 106 18.36 15.83 -0.17
C PRO A 106 18.03 15.45 1.28
N VAL A 107 18.26 14.21 1.63
CA VAL A 107 17.95 13.67 2.96
C VAL A 107 19.13 12.91 3.56
N SER A 108 19.28 12.98 4.90
CA SER A 108 20.26 12.17 5.60
C SER A 108 19.81 10.71 5.70
N MET A 109 20.76 9.79 5.71
CA MET A 109 20.49 8.35 5.90
C MET A 109 19.79 8.06 7.22
N GLU A 110 20.10 8.80 8.28
CA GLU A 110 19.44 8.69 9.58
C GLU A 110 17.91 8.90 9.48
N LYS A 111 17.47 9.88 8.68
CA LYS A 111 16.03 10.13 8.47
C LYS A 111 15.36 8.99 7.72
N ILE A 112 16.04 8.45 6.69
CA ILE A 112 15.51 7.31 5.92
C ILE A 112 15.39 6.09 6.84
N ILE A 113 16.44 5.73 7.55
CA ILE A 113 16.47 4.59 8.47
C ILE A 113 15.40 4.75 9.56
N PHE A 114 15.28 5.94 10.15
CA PHE A 114 14.25 6.21 11.15
C PHE A 114 12.83 6.02 10.59
N SER A 115 12.58 6.47 9.36
CA SER A 115 11.27 6.26 8.71
C SER A 115 11.01 4.78 8.42
N ILE A 116 12.03 4.04 7.98
CA ILE A 116 11.93 2.58 7.77
C ILE A 116 11.62 1.86 9.08
N ASP A 117 12.38 2.13 10.14
CA ASP A 117 12.18 1.49 11.45
C ASP A 117 10.76 1.77 12.00
N ARG A 118 10.25 2.99 11.84
CA ARG A 118 8.86 3.34 12.19
C ARG A 118 7.84 2.55 11.35
N ALA A 119 8.08 2.44 10.04
CA ALA A 119 7.16 1.73 9.16
C ALA A 119 7.09 0.23 9.50
N ILE A 120 8.23 -0.38 9.81
CA ILE A 120 8.31 -1.79 10.26
C ILE A 120 7.58 -1.96 11.59
N LEU A 121 7.88 -1.13 12.59
CA LEU A 121 7.21 -1.19 13.88
C LEU A 121 5.69 -1.04 13.75
N PHE A 122 5.24 -0.10 12.91
CA PHE A 122 3.82 0.15 12.70
C PHE A 122 3.13 -1.06 12.04
N ARG A 123 3.75 -1.62 10.98
CA ARG A 123 3.29 -2.84 10.31
C ARG A 123 3.17 -4.02 11.28
N ASP A 124 4.19 -4.23 12.10
CA ASP A 124 4.22 -5.36 13.03
C ASP A 124 3.18 -5.20 14.14
N THR A 125 2.95 -3.98 14.60
CA THR A 125 1.87 -3.65 15.54
C THR A 125 0.50 -3.91 14.92
N GLU A 126 0.27 -3.47 13.67
CA GLU A 126 -0.98 -3.77 12.95
C GLU A 126 -1.22 -5.28 12.82
N LYS A 127 -0.19 -6.06 12.44
CA LYS A 127 -0.29 -7.53 12.39
C LYS A 127 -0.61 -8.17 13.75
N GLN A 128 -0.09 -7.63 14.84
CA GLN A 128 -0.42 -8.12 16.18
C GLN A 128 -1.88 -7.82 16.57
N ILE A 129 -2.36 -6.62 16.25
CA ILE A 129 -3.75 -6.21 16.47
C ILE A 129 -4.71 -7.10 15.64
N GLU A 130 -4.36 -7.39 14.38
CA GLU A 130 -5.13 -8.29 13.53
C GLU A 130 -5.20 -9.72 14.08
N LYS A 131 -4.09 -10.26 14.60
CA LYS A 131 -4.07 -11.58 15.27
C LYS A 131 -4.98 -11.64 16.51
N GLN A 132 -5.24 -10.53 17.17
CA GLN A 132 -6.19 -10.41 18.27
C GLN A 132 -7.66 -10.27 17.82
N GLY A 133 -7.93 -10.40 16.53
CA GLY A 133 -9.28 -10.29 15.96
C GLY A 133 -9.75 -8.86 15.69
N HIS A 134 -8.86 -7.87 15.82
CA HIS A 134 -9.14 -6.50 15.48
C HIS A 134 -8.63 -6.16 14.07
N THR A 135 -9.43 -5.50 13.28
CA THR A 135 -9.05 -5.03 11.95
C THR A 135 -9.24 -3.53 11.87
N LYS A 136 -8.22 -2.82 11.36
CA LYS A 136 -8.31 -1.39 11.06
C LYS A 136 -8.94 -1.21 9.68
N ILE A 137 -10.04 -0.47 9.62
CA ILE A 137 -10.68 -0.07 8.37
C ILE A 137 -10.60 1.44 8.25
N THR A 138 -10.01 1.93 7.18
CA THR A 138 -9.96 3.36 6.87
C THR A 138 -11.13 3.69 5.95
N LEU A 139 -11.91 4.71 6.34
CA LEU A 139 -13.07 5.17 5.59
C LEU A 139 -12.81 6.54 5.00
N GLY A 140 -12.96 6.69 3.69
CA GLY A 140 -12.97 7.98 3.01
C GLY A 140 -14.36 8.62 3.06
N ILE A 141 -14.69 9.32 4.16
CA ILE A 141 -16.00 9.93 4.33
C ILE A 141 -15.98 11.39 3.93
N GLU A 142 -16.86 11.79 3.02
CA GLU A 142 -17.12 13.20 2.73
C GLU A 142 -18.13 13.78 3.72
N ILE A 143 -17.66 14.73 4.55
CA ILE A 143 -18.53 15.45 5.49
C ILE A 143 -19.52 16.32 4.70
N GLY A 144 -20.80 16.20 5.02
CA GLY A 144 -21.87 16.98 4.38
C GLY A 144 -22.78 16.13 3.46
N LYS A 145 -22.40 14.90 3.11
CA LYS A 145 -23.25 13.98 2.32
C LYS A 145 -24.21 13.12 3.16
N GLY A 146 -24.23 13.34 4.45
CA GLY A 146 -25.08 12.58 5.38
C GLY A 146 -24.47 11.24 5.81
N LEU A 147 -25.17 10.54 6.71
CA LEU A 147 -24.69 9.27 7.30
C LEU A 147 -24.84 8.06 6.39
N GLN A 148 -25.80 8.09 5.46
CA GLN A 148 -26.11 6.91 4.64
C GLN A 148 -24.94 6.50 3.71
N PRO A 149 -24.28 7.41 2.96
CA PRO A 149 -23.12 7.05 2.17
C PRO A 149 -21.94 6.55 3.01
N ALA A 150 -21.71 7.15 4.19
CA ALA A 150 -20.68 6.72 5.12
C ALA A 150 -20.91 5.29 5.63
N ARG A 151 -22.18 4.96 5.93
CA ARG A 151 -22.57 3.61 6.35
C ARG A 151 -22.37 2.58 5.22
N GLU A 152 -22.78 2.92 4.02
CA GLU A 152 -22.59 2.03 2.86
C GLU A 152 -21.11 1.78 2.56
N GLU A 153 -20.27 2.80 2.65
CA GLU A 153 -18.83 2.67 2.47
C GLU A 153 -18.20 1.81 3.57
N ALA A 154 -18.65 1.97 4.83
CA ALA A 154 -18.22 1.12 5.93
C ALA A 154 -18.62 -0.35 5.71
N GLU A 155 -19.88 -0.61 5.36
CA GLU A 155 -20.38 -1.96 5.06
C GLU A 155 -19.58 -2.61 3.91
N LYS A 156 -19.34 -1.86 2.82
CA LYS A 156 -18.57 -2.29 1.67
C LYS A 156 -17.15 -2.71 2.06
N ASN A 157 -16.45 -1.86 2.81
CA ASN A 157 -15.05 -2.09 3.19
C ASN A 157 -14.91 -3.28 4.15
N VAL A 158 -15.81 -3.40 5.14
CA VAL A 158 -15.84 -4.56 6.05
C VAL A 158 -16.06 -5.87 5.29
N VAL A 159 -17.07 -5.90 4.43
CA VAL A 159 -17.41 -7.11 3.67
C VAL A 159 -16.28 -7.49 2.72
N LEU A 160 -15.70 -6.53 1.99
CA LEU A 160 -14.61 -6.77 1.06
C LEU A 160 -13.36 -7.30 1.79
N LYS A 161 -12.99 -6.68 2.92
CA LYS A 161 -11.85 -7.12 3.74
C LYS A 161 -12.03 -8.58 4.15
N VAL A 162 -13.17 -8.95 4.71
CA VAL A 162 -13.43 -10.33 5.16
C VAL A 162 -13.46 -11.32 3.98
N LEU A 163 -14.00 -10.93 2.84
CA LEU A 163 -13.96 -11.76 1.62
C LEU A 163 -12.52 -12.03 1.17
N ARG A 164 -11.68 -11.00 1.12
CA ARG A 164 -10.25 -11.14 0.77
C ARG A 164 -9.52 -12.03 1.77
N ASP A 165 -9.66 -11.78 3.07
CA ASP A 165 -9.00 -12.55 4.14
C ASP A 165 -9.41 -14.03 4.16
N THR A 166 -10.55 -14.37 3.63
CA THR A 166 -11.05 -15.76 3.52
C THR A 166 -10.90 -16.35 2.12
N ASN A 167 -10.20 -15.65 1.23
CA ASN A 167 -10.06 -16.02 -0.19
C ASN A 167 -11.43 -16.26 -0.87
N PHE A 168 -12.39 -15.36 -0.61
CA PHE A 168 -13.77 -15.41 -1.09
C PHE A 168 -14.55 -16.67 -0.66
N ASN A 169 -14.16 -17.28 0.46
CA ASN A 169 -14.91 -18.39 1.02
C ASN A 169 -16.20 -17.88 1.71
N VAL A 170 -17.32 -17.93 1.02
CA VAL A 170 -18.61 -17.37 1.47
C VAL A 170 -19.05 -17.93 2.84
N TYR A 171 -18.82 -19.22 3.12
CA TYR A 171 -19.18 -19.82 4.40
C TYR A 171 -18.37 -19.24 5.56
N LYS A 172 -17.05 -19.18 5.40
CA LYS A 172 -16.16 -18.59 6.41
C LYS A 172 -16.42 -17.10 6.59
N SER A 173 -16.61 -16.37 5.50
CA SER A 173 -16.89 -14.92 5.52
C SER A 173 -18.20 -14.61 6.23
N ALA A 174 -19.27 -15.32 5.92
CA ALA A 174 -20.58 -15.13 6.56
C ALA A 174 -20.51 -15.39 8.08
N LYS A 175 -19.78 -16.43 8.48
CA LYS A 175 -19.54 -16.75 9.90
C LYS A 175 -18.75 -15.64 10.62
N LEU A 176 -17.69 -15.11 10.00
CA LEU A 176 -16.89 -14.02 10.58
C LEU A 176 -17.66 -12.70 10.68
N LEU A 177 -18.50 -12.42 9.68
CA LEU A 177 -19.36 -11.22 9.66
C LEU A 177 -20.60 -11.35 10.56
N GLY A 178 -20.89 -12.52 11.10
CA GLY A 178 -22.10 -12.75 11.89
C GLY A 178 -23.40 -12.61 11.08
N VAL A 179 -23.35 -12.86 9.77
CA VAL A 179 -24.51 -12.75 8.87
C VAL A 179 -24.89 -14.09 8.24
N LYS A 180 -26.12 -14.19 7.72
CA LYS A 180 -26.55 -15.34 6.92
C LYS A 180 -25.84 -15.34 5.56
N ARG A 181 -25.63 -16.52 4.97
CA ARG A 181 -25.00 -16.65 3.64
C ARG A 181 -25.76 -15.87 2.56
N GLU A 182 -27.09 -15.88 2.62
CA GLU A 182 -27.95 -15.14 1.70
C GLU A 182 -27.71 -13.64 1.77
N SER A 183 -27.51 -13.11 2.98
CA SER A 183 -27.16 -11.70 3.19
C SER A 183 -25.79 -11.37 2.61
N LEU A 184 -24.81 -12.26 2.73
CA LEU A 184 -23.49 -12.05 2.14
C LEU A 184 -23.54 -12.07 0.61
N TYR A 185 -24.31 -12.98 -0.01
CA TYR A 185 -24.52 -12.95 -1.46
C TYR A 185 -25.18 -11.66 -1.92
N TYR A 186 -26.12 -11.12 -1.14
CA TYR A 186 -26.69 -9.80 -1.42
C TYR A 186 -25.62 -8.71 -1.45
N PHE A 187 -24.73 -8.66 -0.45
CA PHE A 187 -23.64 -7.69 -0.42
C PHE A 187 -22.64 -7.86 -1.57
N ILE A 188 -22.27 -9.10 -1.89
CA ILE A 188 -21.39 -9.40 -3.03
C ILE A 188 -21.99 -8.84 -4.33
N LYS A 189 -23.30 -9.07 -4.54
CA LYS A 189 -24.00 -8.56 -5.72
C LYS A 189 -24.18 -7.04 -5.68
N LYS A 190 -24.59 -6.48 -4.52
CA LYS A 190 -24.80 -5.04 -4.32
C LYS A 190 -23.55 -4.23 -4.62
N PHE A 191 -22.40 -4.68 -4.15
CA PHE A 191 -21.14 -3.97 -4.29
C PHE A 191 -20.29 -4.42 -5.50
N GLY A 192 -20.75 -5.42 -6.25
CA GLY A 192 -20.06 -5.89 -7.46
C GLY A 192 -18.72 -6.61 -7.19
N PHE A 193 -18.57 -7.23 -6.01
CA PHE A 193 -17.34 -7.94 -5.69
C PHE A 193 -17.16 -9.17 -6.56
N LYS A 194 -15.98 -9.30 -7.16
CA LYS A 194 -15.57 -10.48 -7.92
C LYS A 194 -14.30 -11.04 -7.29
N ARG A 195 -14.16 -12.36 -7.31
CA ARG A 195 -12.87 -13.01 -7.06
C ARG A 195 -11.99 -12.66 -8.26
N GLU A 196 -10.84 -12.03 -8.03
CA GLU A 196 -9.82 -11.91 -9.07
C GLU A 196 -9.42 -13.35 -9.42
N GLU A 197 -9.65 -13.75 -10.66
CA GLU A 197 -9.11 -15.00 -11.19
C GLU A 197 -7.60 -14.79 -11.23
N THR A 198 -6.88 -15.44 -10.32
CA THR A 198 -5.45 -15.68 -10.52
C THR A 198 -5.36 -16.48 -11.81
N GLY A 199 -4.88 -15.82 -12.87
CA GLY A 199 -4.66 -16.49 -14.15
C GLY A 199 -3.61 -17.58 -13.95
N ASP A 200 -4.09 -18.80 -13.83
CA ASP A 200 -3.35 -20.00 -14.17
C ASP A 200 -3.56 -20.18 -15.69
N ASP A 201 -2.54 -19.85 -16.46
CA ASP A 201 -2.18 -20.47 -17.74
C ASP A 201 -0.67 -20.33 -17.94
#